data_f324a26b77c18d9830c6717dd0537149
#
_entry.id   f324a26b77c18d9830c6717dd0537149
#
_cell.length_a   1.000
_cell.length_b   1.000
_cell.length_c   1.000
_cell.angle_alpha   90.00
_cell.angle_beta   90.00
_cell.angle_gamma   90.00
#
_symmetry.space_group_name_H-M   'P 1'
#
loop_
_entity.id
_entity.type
_entity.pdbx_description
1 polymer ?
#
loop_
_entity_poly.entity_id
_entity_poly.type
_entity_poly.pdbx_seq_one_letter_code
_entity_poly.pdbx_strand_id
1 'polypeptide(L)'
;KSTFVKTITGDLAPLSGEIVADKGLTIGYFAQQELDVLSPADGPLMHMVRLARDVSPAAREQELRDFLGSFRFTGEMVQQAVGTLSGGEKARLVLAMLVWQRPNLLLLDEPTNHLDLTTREALSMALNEFEGTVMLVSHDRALLREVCDEFWLVSGGGLKPFDGDLDDYQRWLLDQAKAAARAARFAGGAAARAP
;
A
#
# COMPACT_ATOMS: atom_id res chain seq x y z
N LYS A 1 2.43 -11.17 -5.16
CA LYS A 1 2.82 -9.89 -4.55
C LYS A 1 2.41 -9.85 -3.08
N SER A 2 1.13 -9.99 -2.78
CA SER A 2 0.61 -9.96 -1.39
C SER A 2 1.23 -11.04 -0.49
N THR A 3 1.54 -12.23 -1.03
CA THR A 3 2.27 -13.29 -0.31
C THR A 3 3.63 -12.79 0.18
N PHE A 4 4.38 -12.07 -0.66
CA PHE A 4 5.67 -11.51 -0.31
C PHE A 4 5.54 -10.44 0.79
N VAL A 5 4.58 -9.53 0.65
CA VAL A 5 4.29 -8.51 1.68
C VAL A 5 3.95 -9.17 3.01
N LYS A 6 3.01 -10.13 3.03
CA LYS A 6 2.61 -10.87 4.23
C LYS A 6 3.76 -11.66 4.87
N THR A 7 4.74 -12.08 4.07
CA THR A 7 5.93 -12.74 4.62
C THR A 7 6.83 -11.73 5.32
N ILE A 8 6.98 -10.51 4.80
CA ILE A 8 7.76 -9.44 5.44
C ILE A 8 7.09 -8.98 6.74
N THR A 9 5.75 -8.86 6.77
CA THR A 9 5.01 -8.46 7.98
C THR A 9 5.00 -9.53 9.08
N GLY A 10 5.36 -10.77 8.73
CA GLY A 10 5.31 -11.92 9.64
C GLY A 10 3.94 -12.61 9.69
N ASP A 11 2.94 -12.15 8.91
CA ASP A 11 1.63 -12.80 8.82
C ASP A 11 1.69 -14.16 8.11
N LEU A 12 2.75 -14.38 7.35
CA LEU A 12 3.01 -15.64 6.65
C LEU A 12 4.44 -16.09 6.90
N ALA A 13 4.60 -17.28 7.47
CA ALA A 13 5.92 -17.88 7.67
C ALA A 13 6.58 -18.23 6.33
N PRO A 14 7.90 -17.98 6.15
CA PRO A 14 8.61 -18.40 4.97
C PRO A 14 8.67 -19.94 4.89
N LEU A 15 8.53 -20.50 3.68
CA LEU A 15 8.63 -21.93 3.46
C LEU A 15 10.07 -22.44 3.63
N SER A 16 11.05 -21.58 3.40
CA SER A 16 12.48 -21.85 3.57
C SER A 16 13.23 -20.52 3.72
N GLY A 17 14.44 -20.58 4.26
CA GLY A 17 15.23 -19.38 4.55
C GLY A 17 14.81 -18.72 5.86
N GLU A 18 15.34 -17.53 6.10
CA GLU A 18 15.04 -16.71 7.29
C GLU A 18 14.84 -15.25 6.91
N ILE A 19 14.08 -14.55 7.73
CA ILE A 19 13.95 -13.09 7.65
C ILE A 19 14.72 -12.52 8.83
N VAL A 20 15.76 -11.75 8.52
CA VAL A 20 16.55 -11.04 9.53
C VAL A 20 16.09 -9.59 9.54
N ALA A 21 15.43 -9.19 10.62
CA ALA A 21 14.99 -7.81 10.83
C ALA A 21 15.87 -7.13 11.86
N ASP A 22 16.20 -5.87 11.64
CA ASP A 22 16.86 -5.03 12.64
C ASP A 22 15.92 -4.78 13.83
N LYS A 23 16.49 -4.63 15.04
CA LYS A 23 15.73 -4.37 16.27
C LYS A 23 14.96 -3.03 16.25
N GLY A 24 15.39 -2.09 15.40
CA GLY A 24 14.75 -0.80 15.22
C GLY A 24 13.68 -0.77 14.14
N LEU A 25 13.44 -1.88 13.43
CA LEU A 25 12.45 -1.94 12.37
C LEU A 25 11.02 -1.85 12.93
N THR A 26 10.31 -0.80 12.51
CA THR A 26 8.90 -0.59 12.83
C THR A 26 8.12 -0.58 11.52
N ILE A 27 7.27 -1.57 11.33
CA ILE A 27 6.49 -1.76 10.10
C ILE A 27 5.08 -1.23 10.30
N GLY A 28 4.65 -0.32 9.41
CA GLY A 28 3.25 0.02 9.19
C GLY A 28 2.74 -0.78 8.00
N TYR A 29 1.70 -1.57 8.16
CA TYR A 29 1.12 -2.35 7.08
C TYR A 29 -0.31 -1.90 6.80
N PHE A 30 -0.60 -1.62 5.55
CA PHE A 30 -1.95 -1.33 5.07
C PHE A 30 -2.37 -2.42 4.06
N ALA A 31 -3.38 -3.16 4.44
CA ALA A 31 -4.14 -4.02 3.55
C ALA A 31 -5.61 -3.58 3.55
N GLN A 32 -6.36 -3.91 2.52
CA GLN A 32 -7.78 -3.55 2.43
C GLN A 32 -8.62 -4.05 3.61
N GLN A 33 -8.18 -5.10 4.30
CA GLN A 33 -8.84 -5.68 5.49
C GLN A 33 -8.64 -4.83 6.75
N GLU A 34 -7.71 -3.87 6.76
CA GLU A 34 -7.43 -3.00 7.90
C GLU A 34 -8.57 -2.00 8.19
N LEU A 35 -9.59 -1.92 7.35
CA LEU A 35 -10.77 -1.09 7.61
C LEU A 35 -11.61 -1.60 8.81
N ASP A 36 -11.47 -2.87 9.17
CA ASP A 36 -12.20 -3.50 10.28
C ASP A 36 -11.72 -3.02 11.67
N VAL A 37 -10.55 -2.37 11.75
CA VAL A 37 -10.05 -1.78 13.01
C VAL A 37 -10.81 -0.52 13.42
N LEU A 38 -11.60 0.05 12.52
CA LEU A 38 -12.32 1.29 12.78
C LEU A 38 -13.62 1.04 13.55
N SER A 39 -13.81 1.74 14.67
CA SER A 39 -15.07 1.77 15.41
C SER A 39 -16.11 2.61 14.66
N PRO A 40 -17.23 2.02 14.19
CA PRO A 40 -18.20 2.75 13.37
C PRO A 40 -18.86 3.95 14.08
N ALA A 41 -18.96 3.90 15.41
CA ALA A 41 -19.62 4.94 16.22
C ALA A 41 -18.73 6.15 16.49
N ASP A 42 -17.40 5.99 16.39
CA ASP A 42 -16.44 7.03 16.73
C ASP A 42 -16.05 7.84 15.48
N GLY A 43 -15.66 9.09 15.69
CA GLY A 43 -15.13 9.93 14.61
C GLY A 43 -13.60 9.75 14.39
N PRO A 44 -13.06 10.26 13.30
CA PRO A 44 -11.62 10.25 13.01
C PRO A 44 -10.75 10.76 14.16
N LEU A 45 -11.15 11.88 14.77
CA LEU A 45 -10.41 12.45 15.88
C LEU A 45 -10.33 11.50 17.08
N MET A 46 -11.41 10.80 17.43
CA MET A 46 -11.43 9.86 18.54
C MET A 46 -10.47 8.68 18.30
N HIS A 47 -10.39 8.19 17.06
CA HIS A 47 -9.42 7.16 16.67
C HIS A 47 -7.99 7.66 16.87
N MET A 48 -7.68 8.88 16.43
CA MET A 48 -6.37 9.49 16.61
C MET A 48 -6.04 9.74 18.09
N VAL A 49 -7.00 10.19 18.89
CA VAL A 49 -6.81 10.38 20.34
C VAL A 49 -6.47 9.07 21.05
N ARG A 50 -7.15 7.99 20.72
CA ARG A 50 -6.84 6.66 21.28
C ARG A 50 -5.44 6.21 20.88
N LEU A 51 -5.13 6.29 19.60
CA LEU A 51 -3.82 5.92 19.06
C LEU A 51 -2.70 6.76 19.70
N ALA A 52 -2.90 8.06 19.83
CA ALA A 52 -1.89 8.96 20.38
C ALA A 52 -1.59 8.68 21.86
N ARG A 53 -2.54 8.15 22.64
CA ARG A 53 -2.29 7.74 24.03
C ARG A 53 -1.20 6.69 24.16
N ASP A 54 -1.12 5.79 23.16
CA ASP A 54 -0.15 4.69 23.17
C ASP A 54 1.17 5.09 22.51
N VAL A 55 1.11 5.87 21.41
CA VAL A 55 2.26 6.18 20.55
C VAL A 55 2.89 7.53 20.88
N SER A 56 2.08 8.53 21.22
CA SER A 56 2.50 9.92 21.41
C SER A 56 1.69 10.59 22.53
N PRO A 57 1.84 10.18 23.80
CA PRO A 57 0.99 10.65 24.92
C PRO A 57 1.03 12.17 25.14
N ALA A 58 2.07 12.85 24.66
CA ALA A 58 2.22 14.30 24.76
C ALA A 58 1.53 15.07 23.65
N ALA A 59 0.97 14.37 22.62
CA ALA A 59 0.31 15.02 21.50
C ALA A 59 -0.95 15.76 21.96
N ARG A 60 -1.10 17.00 21.51
CA ARG A 60 -2.27 17.81 21.80
C ARG A 60 -3.37 17.55 20.78
N GLU A 61 -4.62 17.71 21.19
CA GLU A 61 -5.77 17.52 20.29
C GLU A 61 -5.67 18.37 19.03
N GLN A 62 -5.15 19.60 19.13
CA GLN A 62 -4.98 20.46 17.96
C GLN A 62 -3.99 19.88 16.95
N GLU A 63 -2.90 19.28 17.39
CA GLU A 63 -1.93 18.61 16.51
C GLU A 63 -2.57 17.43 15.77
N LEU A 64 -3.44 16.67 16.45
CA LEU A 64 -4.19 15.58 15.83
C LEU A 64 -5.19 16.09 14.78
N ARG A 65 -5.85 17.22 15.06
CA ARG A 65 -6.76 17.88 14.11
C ARG A 65 -6.01 18.40 12.87
N ASP A 66 -4.87 19.06 13.09
CA ASP A 66 -4.04 19.60 12.00
C ASP A 66 -3.50 18.45 11.12
N PHE A 67 -3.04 17.38 11.76
CA PHE A 67 -2.60 16.18 11.04
C PHE A 67 -3.74 15.53 10.25
N LEU A 68 -4.92 15.36 10.84
CA LEU A 68 -6.10 14.88 10.12
C LEU A 68 -6.49 15.81 8.97
N GLY A 69 -6.28 17.11 9.12
CA GLY A 69 -6.48 18.11 8.07
C GLY A 69 -5.61 17.88 6.85
N SER A 70 -4.36 17.44 7.02
CA SER A 70 -3.47 17.06 5.90
C SER A 70 -4.02 15.87 5.11
N PHE A 71 -4.77 14.98 5.78
CA PHE A 71 -5.52 13.89 5.18
C PHE A 71 -6.95 14.26 4.78
N ARG A 72 -7.26 15.56 4.62
CA ARG A 72 -8.58 16.07 4.20
C ARG A 72 -9.74 15.77 5.15
N PHE A 73 -9.47 15.51 6.43
CA PHE A 73 -10.50 15.50 7.47
C PHE A 73 -10.58 16.88 8.12
N THR A 74 -11.53 17.70 7.71
CA THR A 74 -11.65 19.09 8.15
C THR A 74 -13.03 19.37 8.75
N GLY A 75 -13.12 20.41 9.58
CA GLY A 75 -14.38 20.87 10.17
C GLY A 75 -15.08 19.80 10.99
N GLU A 76 -16.37 19.60 10.73
CA GLU A 76 -17.18 18.59 11.43
C GLU A 76 -16.83 17.15 11.08
N MET A 77 -16.17 16.94 9.94
CA MET A 77 -15.81 15.59 9.47
C MET A 77 -14.89 14.84 10.45
N VAL A 78 -14.09 15.55 11.25
CA VAL A 78 -13.22 14.94 12.27
C VAL A 78 -13.99 14.28 13.40
N GLN A 79 -15.26 14.66 13.60
CA GLN A 79 -16.16 14.11 14.62
C GLN A 79 -17.27 13.24 14.03
N GLN A 80 -17.40 13.23 12.71
CA GLN A 80 -18.41 12.44 12.01
C GLN A 80 -18.20 10.95 12.25
N ALA A 81 -19.26 10.22 12.63
CA ALA A 81 -19.18 8.78 12.88
C ALA A 81 -18.60 8.03 11.66
N VAL A 82 -17.53 7.27 11.86
CA VAL A 82 -16.82 6.54 10.80
C VAL A 82 -17.73 5.57 10.04
N GLY A 83 -18.78 5.05 10.69
CA GLY A 83 -19.78 4.23 10.04
C GLY A 83 -20.46 4.90 8.83
N THR A 84 -20.55 6.24 8.83
CA THR A 84 -21.18 7.04 7.77
C THR A 84 -20.19 7.47 6.66
N LEU A 85 -18.90 7.25 6.86
CA LEU A 85 -17.86 7.57 5.89
C LEU A 85 -17.87 6.56 4.72
N SER A 86 -17.51 7.04 3.55
CA SER A 86 -17.25 6.20 2.38
C SER A 86 -16.06 5.24 2.60
N GLY A 87 -15.97 4.18 1.80
CA GLY A 87 -14.82 3.27 1.85
C GLY A 87 -13.48 3.98 1.63
N GLY A 88 -13.43 4.96 0.74
CA GLY A 88 -12.24 5.78 0.49
C GLY A 88 -11.85 6.65 1.70
N GLU A 89 -12.82 7.27 2.36
CA GLU A 89 -12.57 8.05 3.57
C GLU A 89 -12.09 7.18 4.73
N LYS A 90 -12.64 5.99 4.89
CA LYS A 90 -12.17 5.00 5.87
C LYS A 90 -10.72 4.57 5.58
N ALA A 91 -10.40 4.24 4.34
CA ALA A 91 -9.03 3.90 3.94
C ALA A 91 -8.05 5.04 4.22
N ARG A 92 -8.43 6.28 3.92
CA ARG A 92 -7.66 7.48 4.21
C ARG A 92 -7.42 7.67 5.71
N LEU A 93 -8.42 7.38 6.56
CA LEU A 93 -8.28 7.42 8.01
C LEU A 93 -7.28 6.38 8.51
N VAL A 94 -7.37 5.14 8.05
CA VAL A 94 -6.41 4.08 8.41
C VAL A 94 -4.99 4.47 8.00
N LEU A 95 -4.82 5.02 6.80
CA LEU A 95 -3.52 5.51 6.34
C LEU A 95 -2.98 6.64 7.23
N ALA A 96 -3.84 7.60 7.62
CA ALA A 96 -3.45 8.65 8.56
C ALA A 96 -3.00 8.05 9.90
N MET A 97 -3.72 7.07 10.42
CA MET A 97 -3.36 6.39 11.68
C MET A 97 -2.03 5.65 11.56
N LEU A 98 -1.76 5.00 10.44
CA LEU A 98 -0.48 4.32 10.18
C LEU A 98 0.69 5.31 10.11
N VAL A 99 0.54 6.39 9.35
CA VAL A 99 1.59 7.41 9.21
C VAL A 99 1.86 8.12 10.53
N TRP A 100 0.84 8.37 11.35
CA TRP A 100 1.01 8.96 12.69
C TRP A 100 1.91 8.14 13.60
N GLN A 101 1.90 6.83 13.48
CA GLN A 101 2.76 5.91 14.25
C GLN A 101 4.24 6.01 13.88
N ARG A 102 4.58 6.76 12.84
CA ARG A 102 5.95 6.97 12.33
C ARG A 102 6.71 5.65 12.14
N PRO A 103 6.16 4.69 11.39
CA PRO A 103 6.92 3.50 11.04
C PRO A 103 8.14 3.92 10.21
N ASN A 104 9.21 3.13 10.23
CA ASN A 104 10.34 3.37 9.33
C ASN A 104 10.27 2.55 8.04
N LEU A 105 9.35 1.57 7.99
CA LEU A 105 8.95 0.85 6.78
C LEU A 105 7.42 0.84 6.68
N LEU A 106 6.89 1.43 5.62
CA LEU A 106 5.46 1.43 5.31
C LEU A 106 5.18 0.49 4.14
N LEU A 107 4.42 -0.56 4.39
CA LEU A 107 4.00 -1.54 3.39
C LEU A 107 2.56 -1.28 2.99
N LEU A 108 2.32 -1.02 1.71
CA LEU A 108 1.00 -0.73 1.17
C LEU A 108 0.65 -1.75 0.08
N ASP A 109 -0.41 -2.52 0.29
CA ASP A 109 -0.90 -3.49 -0.69
C ASP A 109 -2.22 -3.00 -1.29
N GLU A 110 -2.15 -2.51 -2.55
CA GLU A 110 -3.25 -1.95 -3.34
C GLU A 110 -4.02 -0.82 -2.61
N PRO A 111 -3.32 0.21 -2.07
CA PRO A 111 -3.96 1.22 -1.23
C PRO A 111 -4.95 2.13 -1.97
N THR A 112 -4.90 2.17 -3.30
CA THR A 112 -5.78 3.01 -4.13
C THR A 112 -7.07 2.35 -4.56
N ASN A 113 -7.27 1.08 -4.22
CA ASN A 113 -8.51 0.39 -4.54
C ASN A 113 -9.69 1.09 -3.88
N HIS A 114 -10.68 1.46 -4.70
CA HIS A 114 -11.90 2.16 -4.29
C HIS A 114 -11.70 3.61 -3.80
N LEU A 115 -10.50 4.19 -3.94
CA LEU A 115 -10.27 5.60 -3.63
C LEU A 115 -10.71 6.49 -4.79
N ASP A 116 -11.37 7.60 -4.46
CA ASP A 116 -11.61 8.69 -5.40
C ASP A 116 -10.31 9.46 -5.72
N LEU A 117 -10.35 10.32 -6.72
CA LEU A 117 -9.18 11.09 -7.17
C LEU A 117 -8.60 11.95 -6.04
N THR A 118 -9.45 12.64 -5.30
CA THR A 118 -9.01 13.53 -4.20
C THR A 118 -8.29 12.77 -3.10
N THR A 119 -8.78 11.57 -2.78
CA THR A 119 -8.17 10.70 -1.78
C THR A 119 -6.82 10.15 -2.27
N ARG A 120 -6.70 9.81 -3.56
CA ARG A 120 -5.42 9.39 -4.16
C ARG A 120 -4.37 10.50 -4.13
N GLU A 121 -4.77 11.74 -4.43
CA GLU A 121 -3.89 12.91 -4.33
C GLU A 121 -3.41 13.12 -2.88
N ALA A 122 -4.31 13.04 -1.91
CA ALA A 122 -3.94 13.15 -0.49
C ALA A 122 -2.99 12.02 -0.04
N LEU A 123 -3.20 10.80 -0.54
CA LEU A 123 -2.29 9.67 -0.30
C LEU A 123 -0.91 9.92 -0.91
N SER A 124 -0.85 10.35 -2.18
CA SER A 124 0.42 10.65 -2.86
C SER A 124 1.21 11.72 -2.11
N MET A 125 0.56 12.81 -1.68
CA MET A 125 1.20 13.85 -0.88
C MET A 125 1.75 13.30 0.45
N ALA A 126 0.95 12.53 1.18
CA ALA A 126 1.36 11.97 2.47
C ALA A 126 2.53 10.99 2.33
N LEU A 127 2.58 10.20 1.24
CA LEU A 127 3.67 9.28 0.98
C LEU A 127 4.96 9.99 0.56
N ASN A 128 4.87 11.11 -0.18
CA ASN A 128 6.03 11.93 -0.53
C ASN A 128 6.63 12.68 0.66
N GLU A 129 5.82 12.99 1.67
CA GLU A 129 6.28 13.62 2.92
C GLU A 129 6.71 12.60 3.98
N PHE A 130 6.52 11.32 3.72
CA PHE A 130 6.85 10.27 4.68
C PHE A 130 8.36 10.09 4.82
N GLU A 131 8.86 10.24 6.06
CA GLU A 131 10.27 10.04 6.41
C GLU A 131 10.54 8.56 6.72
N GLY A 132 10.69 7.74 5.69
CA GLY A 132 10.96 6.30 5.83
C GLY A 132 10.97 5.60 4.49
N THR A 133 11.04 4.28 4.53
CA THR A 133 10.95 3.45 3.32
C THR A 133 9.50 3.10 3.04
N VAL A 134 9.06 3.34 1.81
CA VAL A 134 7.73 2.91 1.33
C VAL A 134 7.90 1.74 0.37
N MET A 135 7.22 0.63 0.66
CA MET A 135 7.05 -0.47 -0.28
C MET A 135 5.59 -0.49 -0.74
N LEU A 136 5.39 -0.22 -2.01
CA LEU A 136 4.07 -0.06 -2.61
C LEU A 136 3.79 -1.15 -3.63
N VAL A 137 2.74 -1.92 -3.41
CA VAL A 137 2.15 -2.82 -4.41
C VAL A 137 0.92 -2.13 -4.95
N SER A 138 0.92 -1.76 -6.23
CA SER A 138 -0.22 -1.07 -6.85
C SER A 138 -0.32 -1.36 -8.34
N HIS A 139 -1.52 -1.22 -8.87
CA HIS A 139 -1.82 -1.12 -10.30
C HIS A 139 -1.99 0.34 -10.76
N ASP A 140 -1.98 1.29 -9.83
CA ASP A 140 -2.07 2.71 -10.11
C ASP A 140 -0.71 3.27 -10.54
N ARG A 141 -0.55 3.44 -11.86
CA ARG A 141 0.71 3.90 -12.45
C ARG A 141 1.03 5.35 -12.12
N ALA A 142 0.03 6.18 -11.90
CA ALA A 142 0.24 7.58 -11.52
C ALA A 142 0.87 7.64 -10.12
N LEU A 143 0.28 6.94 -9.16
CA LEU A 143 0.82 6.86 -7.81
C LEU A 143 2.24 6.28 -7.79
N LEU A 144 2.49 5.19 -8.54
CA LEU A 144 3.82 4.59 -8.63
C LEU A 144 4.87 5.57 -9.16
N ARG A 145 4.54 6.39 -10.18
CA ARG A 145 5.44 7.40 -10.74
C ARG A 145 5.72 8.55 -9.79
N GLU A 146 4.75 8.92 -8.98
CA GLU A 146 4.84 10.06 -8.08
C GLU A 146 5.59 9.74 -6.78
N VAL A 147 5.58 8.48 -6.34
CA VAL A 147 6.03 8.09 -5.00
C VAL A 147 7.26 7.17 -5.03
N CYS A 148 7.45 6.38 -6.10
CA CYS A 148 8.48 5.33 -6.12
C CYS A 148 9.68 5.71 -6.97
N ASP A 149 10.88 5.57 -6.41
CA ASP A 149 12.16 5.78 -7.10
C ASP A 149 12.69 4.48 -7.73
N GLU A 150 12.32 3.33 -7.19
CA GLU A 150 12.76 2.00 -7.62
C GLU A 150 11.59 1.06 -7.88
N PHE A 151 11.76 0.18 -8.87
CA PHE A 151 10.76 -0.83 -9.20
C PHE A 151 11.32 -2.24 -9.05
N TRP A 152 10.47 -3.14 -8.58
CA TRP A 152 10.80 -4.54 -8.41
C TRP A 152 9.78 -5.42 -9.13
N LEU A 153 10.29 -6.35 -9.94
CA LEU A 153 9.46 -7.27 -10.72
C LEU A 153 9.23 -8.58 -9.98
N VAL A 154 7.96 -8.88 -9.74
CA VAL A 154 7.53 -10.19 -9.22
C VAL A 154 7.05 -11.03 -10.41
N SER A 155 7.85 -11.99 -10.86
CA SER A 155 7.55 -12.82 -12.03
C SER A 155 8.22 -14.18 -11.92
N GLY A 156 7.58 -15.23 -12.44
CA GLY A 156 8.16 -16.58 -12.50
C GLY A 156 8.54 -17.14 -11.13
N GLY A 157 7.81 -16.79 -10.06
CA GLY A 157 8.11 -17.22 -8.70
C GLY A 157 9.28 -16.50 -8.02
N GLY A 158 9.86 -15.49 -8.68
CA GLY A 158 10.98 -14.72 -8.16
C GLY A 158 10.67 -13.24 -8.01
N LEU A 159 11.54 -12.54 -7.29
CA LEU A 159 11.56 -11.09 -7.09
C LEU A 159 12.94 -10.57 -7.52
N LYS A 160 12.96 -9.54 -8.36
CA LYS A 160 14.21 -8.93 -8.84
C LYS A 160 14.02 -7.43 -9.11
N PRO A 161 15.07 -6.62 -8.92
CA PRO A 161 15.04 -5.23 -9.37
C PRO A 161 14.68 -5.15 -10.86
N PHE A 162 13.96 -4.11 -11.22
CA PHE A 162 13.59 -3.81 -12.60
C PHE A 162 14.33 -2.53 -13.04
N ASP A 163 15.29 -2.69 -13.93
CA ASP A 163 16.04 -1.57 -14.51
C ASP A 163 15.21 -0.90 -15.60
N GLY A 164 14.59 0.21 -15.28
CA GLY A 164 13.74 0.97 -16.18
C GLY A 164 12.55 1.60 -15.49
N ASP A 165 11.81 2.37 -16.25
CA ASP A 165 10.59 3.03 -15.78
C ASP A 165 9.31 2.19 -16.08
N LEU A 166 8.15 2.76 -15.78
CA LEU A 166 6.86 2.09 -16.05
C LEU A 166 6.54 1.94 -17.54
N ASP A 167 7.17 2.73 -18.41
CA ASP A 167 6.99 2.61 -19.86
C ASP A 167 7.87 1.48 -20.40
N ASP A 168 9.06 1.27 -19.82
CA ASP A 168 9.89 0.10 -20.05
C ASP A 168 9.21 -1.18 -19.59
N TYR A 169 8.55 -1.14 -18.43
CA TYR A 169 7.74 -2.25 -17.91
C TYR A 169 6.59 -2.59 -18.86
N GLN A 170 5.93 -1.60 -19.45
CA GLN A 170 4.88 -1.87 -20.44
C GLN A 170 5.41 -2.54 -21.70
N ARG A 171 6.56 -2.11 -22.21
CA ARG A 171 7.23 -2.75 -23.34
C ARG A 171 7.60 -4.20 -23.00
N TRP A 172 8.17 -4.43 -21.83
CA TRP A 172 8.49 -5.77 -21.34
C TRP A 172 7.26 -6.68 -21.28
N LEU A 173 6.12 -6.21 -20.77
CA LEU A 173 4.86 -6.97 -20.75
C LEU A 173 4.40 -7.37 -22.14
N LEU A 174 4.45 -6.45 -23.10
CA LEU A 174 4.08 -6.72 -24.48
C LEU A 174 4.98 -7.78 -25.14
N ASP A 175 6.27 -7.75 -24.86
CA ASP A 175 7.22 -8.73 -25.37
C ASP A 175 7.05 -10.11 -24.73
N GLN A 176 6.75 -10.17 -23.44
CA GLN A 176 6.37 -11.42 -22.77
C GLN A 176 5.09 -12.01 -23.37
N ALA A 177 4.07 -11.20 -23.62
CA ALA A 177 2.84 -11.67 -24.25
C ALA A 177 3.08 -12.20 -25.66
N LYS A 178 3.91 -11.54 -26.48
CA LYS A 178 4.30 -12.02 -27.82
C LYS A 178 5.09 -13.35 -27.76
N ALA A 179 6.01 -13.47 -26.80
CA ALA A 179 6.79 -14.70 -26.58
C ALA A 179 5.88 -15.87 -26.18
N ALA A 180 4.94 -15.65 -25.25
CA ALA A 180 3.98 -16.65 -24.83
C ALA A 180 3.06 -17.10 -26.00
N ALA A 181 2.59 -16.14 -26.81
CA ALA A 181 1.77 -16.46 -27.98
C ALA A 181 2.55 -17.26 -29.05
N ARG A 182 3.84 -16.96 -29.23
CA ARG A 182 4.72 -17.77 -30.09
C ARG A 182 4.88 -19.19 -29.56
N ALA A 183 5.18 -19.35 -28.28
CA ALA A 183 5.34 -20.66 -27.64
C ALA A 183 4.08 -21.53 -27.77
N ALA A 184 2.89 -20.92 -27.54
CA ALA A 184 1.62 -21.61 -27.69
C ALA A 184 1.36 -22.10 -29.13
N ARG A 185 1.72 -21.31 -30.14
CA ARG A 185 1.60 -21.70 -31.57
C ARG A 185 2.52 -22.87 -31.93
N PHE A 186 3.74 -22.92 -31.38
CA PHE A 186 4.67 -24.03 -31.61
C PHE A 186 4.19 -25.32 -30.92
N ALA A 187 3.66 -25.21 -29.69
CA ALA A 187 3.11 -26.35 -28.96
C ALA A 187 1.87 -26.94 -29.65
N GLY A 188 0.95 -26.10 -30.13
CA GLY A 188 -0.23 -26.53 -30.89
C GLY A 188 0.10 -27.16 -32.25
N GLY A 189 1.13 -26.68 -32.93
CA GLY A 189 1.60 -27.24 -34.20
C GLY A 189 2.28 -28.60 -34.06
N ALA A 190 2.91 -28.88 -32.91
CA ALA A 190 3.50 -30.20 -32.64
C ALA A 190 2.44 -31.25 -32.31
N ALA A 191 1.37 -30.89 -31.60
CA ALA A 191 0.26 -31.82 -31.30
C ALA A 191 -0.57 -32.18 -32.54
N ALA A 192 -0.62 -31.35 -33.58
CA ALA A 192 -1.33 -31.61 -34.83
C ALA A 192 -0.54 -32.48 -35.83
N ARG A 193 0.72 -32.85 -35.52
CA ARG A 193 1.61 -33.65 -36.38
C ARG A 193 1.98 -35.02 -35.81
N ALA A 194 1.38 -35.43 -34.71
CA ALA A 194 1.52 -36.80 -34.22
C ALA A 194 0.63 -37.75 -35.04
N PRO A 195 1.17 -38.84 -35.62
CA PRO A 195 0.41 -39.79 -36.47
C PRO A 195 -0.60 -40.60 -35.68
#